data_129713a55ae84302ba7c8ab74440ec40
#
_entry.id   129713a55ae84302ba7c8ab74440ec40
#
_cell.length_a   1.000
_cell.length_b   1.000
_cell.length_c   1.000
_cell.angle_alpha   90.00
_cell.angle_beta   90.00
_cell.angle_gamma   90.00
#
_symmetry.space_group_name_H-M   'P 1'
#
loop_
_entity.id
_entity.type
_entity.pdbx_description
1 polymer ?
#
loop_
_entity_poly.entity_id
_entity_poly.type
_entity_poly.pdbx_seq_one_letter_code
_entity_poly.pdbx_strand_id
1 'polypeptide(L)'
;MRTAAFFGTIAILTPLLFVAPQVFLTERFLPGWAPLHILLAGFWASWVASRLGDRDAAPRTRLFIWRLFSVVFFVQLALGLAGYGLFLMTGNLHLPVPGMILAAPLYRGGGLFMPILFGVSVLLAGAAWCSHLCYFGVWDTVAASGRKAVPPPRWMSRLRLVFFGLMLAVPAVLRLSGAPTGVAVALGLALGLLLLPVAVLLSRRYGSACYCLAVCPLGLVANWLGKIAPWRIRRTDACMHCLACIRVCRYGALTPERLKEGRPGPGCTLCRDCLSVCRHGGLAVTLYGKTYGAAESSFVVLLSIMHTVFLAVARV
;
A
#
# COMPACT_ATOMS: atom_id res chain seq x y z
N MET A 1 -9.93 -18.56 8.59
CA MET A 1 -9.37 -17.20 8.40
C MET A 1 -9.14 -16.49 9.72
N ARG A 2 -10.17 -16.29 10.57
CA ARG A 2 -10.05 -15.54 11.85
C ARG A 2 -8.92 -16.04 12.74
N THR A 3 -8.94 -17.32 13.06
CA THR A 3 -7.90 -17.96 13.90
C THR A 3 -6.50 -17.87 13.30
N ALA A 4 -6.38 -18.09 12.00
CA ALA A 4 -5.09 -17.98 11.31
C ALA A 4 -4.54 -16.54 11.33
N ALA A 5 -5.39 -15.52 11.17
CA ALA A 5 -4.97 -14.13 11.28
C ALA A 5 -4.58 -13.76 12.73
N PHE A 6 -5.33 -14.24 13.73
CA PHE A 6 -5.03 -14.03 15.14
C PHE A 6 -3.66 -14.60 15.51
N PHE A 7 -3.47 -15.92 15.35
CA PHE A 7 -2.24 -16.60 15.73
C PHE A 7 -1.04 -16.16 14.86
N GLY A 8 -1.25 -15.91 13.57
CA GLY A 8 -0.19 -15.41 12.69
C GLY A 8 0.30 -14.03 13.10
N THR A 9 -0.60 -13.15 13.55
CA THR A 9 -0.20 -11.82 14.07
C THR A 9 0.59 -11.95 15.38
N ILE A 10 0.11 -12.77 16.31
CA ILE A 10 0.82 -13.02 17.58
C ILE A 10 2.20 -13.63 17.31
N ALA A 11 2.29 -14.63 16.43
CA ALA A 11 3.53 -15.31 16.09
C ALA A 11 4.60 -14.35 15.52
N ILE A 12 4.17 -13.33 14.75
CA ILE A 12 5.09 -12.33 14.19
C ILE A 12 5.46 -11.26 15.23
N LEU A 13 4.51 -10.80 16.05
CA LEU A 13 4.75 -9.70 16.98
C LEU A 13 5.47 -10.15 18.26
N THR A 14 5.25 -11.40 18.74
CA THR A 14 5.87 -11.88 19.98
C THR A 14 7.40 -11.88 19.95
N PRO A 15 8.09 -12.34 18.89
CA PRO A 15 9.54 -12.23 18.83
C PRO A 15 10.06 -10.80 18.90
N LEU A 16 9.33 -9.83 18.34
CA LEU A 16 9.70 -8.42 18.38
C LEU A 16 9.68 -7.86 19.82
N LEU A 17 8.87 -8.42 20.71
CA LEU A 17 8.84 -8.05 22.12
C LEU A 17 10.19 -8.28 22.80
N PHE A 18 10.90 -9.35 22.44
CA PHE A 18 12.20 -9.72 23.03
C PHE A 18 13.38 -9.03 22.35
N VAL A 19 13.27 -8.76 21.03
CA VAL A 19 14.39 -8.21 20.24
C VAL A 19 14.36 -6.69 20.21
N ALA A 20 13.18 -6.09 20.13
CA ALA A 20 13.02 -4.64 19.94
C ALA A 20 11.71 -4.13 20.56
N PRO A 21 11.51 -4.23 21.89
CA PRO A 21 10.23 -3.83 22.52
C PRO A 21 9.85 -2.37 22.24
N GLN A 22 10.83 -1.51 22.07
CA GLN A 22 10.63 -0.08 21.76
C GLN A 22 9.92 0.18 20.42
N VAL A 23 9.76 -0.81 19.54
CA VAL A 23 9.00 -0.62 18.29
C VAL A 23 7.49 -0.54 18.55
N PHE A 24 7.01 -1.13 19.65
CA PHE A 24 5.60 -1.04 20.01
C PHE A 24 5.24 0.35 20.52
N LEU A 25 4.14 0.89 19.98
CA LEU A 25 3.66 2.21 20.40
C LEU A 25 3.34 2.27 21.90
N THR A 26 2.76 1.19 22.44
CA THR A 26 2.41 1.12 23.86
C THR A 26 3.63 1.14 24.77
N GLU A 27 4.71 0.46 24.42
CA GLU A 27 5.92 0.44 25.24
C GLU A 27 6.57 1.83 25.42
N ARG A 28 6.30 2.75 24.48
CA ARG A 28 6.82 4.13 24.57
C ARG A 28 6.11 4.97 25.63
N PHE A 29 4.83 4.67 25.89
CA PHE A 29 3.99 5.46 26.81
C PHE A 29 3.69 4.70 28.09
N LEU A 30 3.57 3.38 28.00
CA LEU A 30 3.20 2.48 29.09
C LEU A 30 4.11 1.25 29.03
N PRO A 31 5.32 1.32 29.60
CA PRO A 31 6.24 0.20 29.64
C PRO A 31 5.60 -1.04 30.28
N GLY A 32 5.82 -2.22 29.68
CA GLY A 32 5.22 -3.48 30.11
C GLY A 32 3.84 -3.81 29.51
N TRP A 33 3.26 -2.93 28.68
CA TRP A 33 1.93 -3.14 28.09
C TRP A 33 1.97 -3.78 26.69
N ALA A 34 3.16 -4.07 26.15
CA ALA A 34 3.27 -4.71 24.83
C ALA A 34 2.56 -6.08 24.74
N PRO A 35 2.53 -6.96 25.77
CA PRO A 35 1.76 -8.21 25.67
C PRO A 35 0.27 -7.98 25.43
N LEU A 36 -0.33 -7.01 26.13
CA LEU A 36 -1.73 -6.63 25.89
C LEU A 36 -1.93 -6.04 24.50
N HIS A 37 -0.99 -5.20 24.03
CA HIS A 37 -1.01 -4.67 22.68
C HIS A 37 -1.00 -5.79 21.64
N ILE A 38 -0.13 -6.79 21.77
CA ILE A 38 -0.04 -7.95 20.87
C ILE A 38 -1.34 -8.73 20.86
N LEU A 39 -1.95 -8.94 22.03
CA LEU A 39 -3.25 -9.64 22.13
C LEU A 39 -4.36 -8.87 21.41
N LEU A 40 -4.47 -7.57 21.65
CA LEU A 40 -5.44 -6.68 20.98
C LEU A 40 -5.19 -6.63 19.46
N ALA A 41 -3.94 -6.60 19.03
CA ALA A 41 -3.56 -6.69 17.62
C ALA A 41 -4.02 -8.02 17.00
N GLY A 42 -3.90 -9.14 17.70
CA GLY A 42 -4.44 -10.44 17.26
C GLY A 42 -5.95 -10.40 17.04
N PHE A 43 -6.71 -9.84 17.98
CA PHE A 43 -8.17 -9.66 17.81
C PHE A 43 -8.52 -8.72 16.66
N TRP A 44 -7.77 -7.63 16.50
CA TRP A 44 -7.92 -6.72 15.36
C TRP A 44 -7.70 -7.45 14.04
N ALA A 45 -6.61 -8.21 13.90
CA ALA A 45 -6.33 -9.02 12.70
C ALA A 45 -7.45 -10.02 12.38
N SER A 46 -7.97 -10.67 13.42
CA SER A 46 -9.10 -11.60 13.30
C SER A 46 -10.36 -10.92 12.77
N TRP A 47 -10.68 -9.74 13.30
CA TRP A 47 -11.80 -8.93 12.83
C TRP A 47 -11.60 -8.47 11.38
N VAL A 48 -10.40 -7.94 11.05
CA VAL A 48 -10.06 -7.51 9.68
C VAL A 48 -10.19 -8.68 8.70
N ALA A 49 -9.66 -9.86 9.04
CA ALA A 49 -9.75 -11.05 8.20
C ALA A 49 -11.20 -11.49 7.95
N SER A 50 -12.03 -11.41 8.98
CA SER A 50 -13.46 -11.70 8.86
C SER A 50 -14.17 -10.77 7.88
N ARG A 51 -13.91 -9.45 8.02
CA ARG A 51 -14.58 -8.42 7.22
C ARG A 51 -14.05 -8.32 5.79
N LEU A 52 -12.73 -8.54 5.59
CA LEU A 52 -12.14 -8.62 4.26
C LEU A 52 -12.49 -9.93 3.53
N GLY A 53 -12.82 -11.00 4.27
CA GLY A 53 -13.28 -12.26 3.70
C GLY A 53 -14.71 -12.23 3.14
N ASP A 54 -15.52 -11.31 3.63
CA ASP A 54 -16.84 -11.02 3.10
C ASP A 54 -16.72 -10.08 1.89
N ARG A 55 -17.05 -10.56 0.69
CA ARG A 55 -16.89 -9.82 -0.58
C ARG A 55 -17.68 -8.51 -0.60
N ASP A 56 -18.85 -8.47 0.03
CA ASP A 56 -19.70 -7.27 0.06
C ASP A 56 -19.15 -6.21 1.03
N ALA A 57 -18.59 -6.65 2.15
CA ALA A 57 -17.97 -5.76 3.13
C ALA A 57 -16.53 -5.36 2.77
N ALA A 58 -15.81 -6.17 1.98
CA ALA A 58 -14.38 -6.02 1.71
C ALA A 58 -13.97 -4.63 1.21
N PRO A 59 -14.64 -3.98 0.22
CA PRO A 59 -14.22 -2.67 -0.27
C PRO A 59 -14.31 -1.56 0.80
N ARG A 60 -15.39 -1.58 1.60
CA ARG A 60 -15.60 -0.61 2.70
C ARG A 60 -14.60 -0.84 3.82
N THR A 61 -14.39 -2.10 4.21
CA THR A 61 -13.44 -2.48 5.25
C THR A 61 -12.02 -2.13 4.83
N ARG A 62 -11.61 -2.47 3.61
CA ARG A 62 -10.31 -2.10 3.06
C ARG A 62 -10.07 -0.59 3.16
N LEU A 63 -11.05 0.19 2.72
CA LEU A 63 -10.93 1.65 2.74
C LEU A 63 -10.88 2.20 4.17
N PHE A 64 -11.63 1.61 5.10
CA PHE A 64 -11.62 1.98 6.51
C PHE A 64 -10.25 1.71 7.17
N ILE A 65 -9.75 0.47 7.10
CA ILE A 65 -8.47 0.11 7.71
C ILE A 65 -7.31 0.88 7.08
N TRP A 66 -7.37 1.14 5.79
CA TRP A 66 -6.36 1.89 5.05
C TRP A 66 -6.35 3.37 5.45
N ARG A 67 -7.53 3.99 5.63
CA ARG A 67 -7.65 5.34 6.20
C ARG A 67 -7.13 5.40 7.63
N LEU A 68 -7.50 4.44 8.47
CA LEU A 68 -7.02 4.34 9.84
C LEU A 68 -5.49 4.32 9.89
N PHE A 69 -4.87 3.47 9.09
CA PHE A 69 -3.41 3.39 8.99
C PHE A 69 -2.79 4.73 8.59
N SER A 70 -3.35 5.38 7.56
CA SER A 70 -2.88 6.69 7.09
C SER A 70 -3.05 7.79 8.16
N VAL A 71 -4.20 7.83 8.84
CA VAL A 71 -4.45 8.81 9.90
C VAL A 71 -3.48 8.60 11.06
N VAL A 72 -3.29 7.36 11.52
CA VAL A 72 -2.31 7.04 12.58
C VAL A 72 -0.90 7.49 12.18
N PHE A 73 -0.51 7.23 10.93
CA PHE A 73 0.78 7.68 10.40
C PHE A 73 0.93 9.21 10.44
N PHE A 74 -0.03 9.96 9.87
CA PHE A 74 0.07 11.42 9.80
C PHE A 74 -0.10 12.11 11.16
N VAL A 75 -0.89 11.54 12.09
CA VAL A 75 -0.99 12.05 13.47
C VAL A 75 0.35 11.90 14.17
N GLN A 76 1.01 10.75 14.07
CA GLN A 76 2.35 10.56 14.64
C GLN A 76 3.37 11.54 14.02
N LEU A 77 3.34 11.74 12.71
CA LEU A 77 4.18 12.72 12.04
C LEU A 77 3.94 14.12 12.59
N ALA A 78 2.68 14.54 12.72
CA ALA A 78 2.33 15.86 13.25
C ALA A 78 2.81 16.04 14.70
N LEU A 79 2.64 15.04 15.55
CA LEU A 79 3.14 15.05 16.94
C LEU A 79 4.68 15.08 16.98
N GLY A 80 5.35 14.31 16.11
CA GLY A 80 6.81 14.37 15.99
C GLY A 80 7.32 15.75 15.57
N LEU A 81 6.64 16.41 14.62
CA LEU A 81 6.94 17.78 14.19
C LEU A 81 6.65 18.81 15.29
N ALA A 82 5.67 18.56 16.14
CA ALA A 82 5.35 19.40 17.30
C ALA A 82 6.36 19.25 18.46
N GLY A 83 7.44 18.45 18.29
CA GLY A 83 8.51 18.28 19.26
C GLY A 83 8.40 17.03 20.13
N TYR A 84 7.36 16.20 19.96
CA TYR A 84 7.25 14.93 20.71
C TYR A 84 8.09 13.84 20.03
N GLY A 85 9.40 13.81 20.29
CA GLY A 85 10.38 12.90 19.66
C GLY A 85 10.04 11.41 19.78
N LEU A 86 9.22 11.01 20.76
CA LEU A 86 8.74 9.64 20.94
C LEU A 86 7.98 9.10 19.71
N PHE A 87 7.39 9.97 18.89
CA PHE A 87 6.67 9.59 17.70
C PHE A 87 7.57 9.45 16.46
N LEU A 88 8.82 9.90 16.52
CA LEU A 88 9.77 9.75 15.42
C LEU A 88 10.45 8.38 15.47
N MET A 89 10.55 7.71 14.33
CA MET A 89 11.02 6.33 14.22
C MET A 89 12.46 6.12 14.73
N THR A 90 13.36 7.05 14.41
CA THR A 90 14.79 6.99 14.72
C THR A 90 15.29 8.26 15.40
N GLY A 91 14.39 9.08 15.93
CA GLY A 91 14.69 10.44 16.36
C GLY A 91 14.87 11.43 15.19
N ASN A 92 14.83 10.94 13.94
CA ASN A 92 14.96 11.75 12.74
C ASN A 92 13.64 11.77 11.97
N LEU A 93 13.30 12.93 11.41
CA LEU A 93 12.12 13.10 10.58
C LEU A 93 12.25 12.32 9.27
N HIS A 94 11.28 11.47 8.98
CA HIS A 94 11.14 10.82 7.69
C HIS A 94 10.12 11.57 6.85
N LEU A 95 10.51 11.95 5.62
CA LEU A 95 9.61 12.66 4.72
C LEU A 95 8.41 11.77 4.33
N PRO A 96 7.17 12.26 4.48
CA PRO A 96 5.95 11.48 4.23
C PRO A 96 5.65 11.36 2.73
N VAL A 97 6.65 11.08 1.93
CA VAL A 97 6.53 10.93 0.48
C VAL A 97 6.96 9.51 0.09
N PRO A 98 6.09 8.69 -0.51
CA PRO A 98 6.39 7.29 -0.80
C PRO A 98 7.70 7.08 -1.58
N GLY A 99 8.00 7.95 -2.54
CA GLY A 99 9.25 7.87 -3.32
C GLY A 99 10.52 7.97 -2.48
N MET A 100 10.46 8.57 -1.29
CA MET A 100 11.61 8.72 -0.39
C MET A 100 12.07 7.38 0.19
N ILE A 101 11.24 6.34 0.17
CA ILE A 101 11.66 4.98 0.56
C ILE A 101 12.88 4.53 -0.25
N LEU A 102 12.97 4.90 -1.52
CA LEU A 102 14.09 4.58 -2.40
C LEU A 102 15.07 5.76 -2.59
N ALA A 103 14.56 6.98 -2.69
CA ALA A 103 15.37 8.16 -2.94
C ALA A 103 16.30 8.53 -1.77
N ALA A 104 15.83 8.40 -0.51
CA ALA A 104 16.63 8.76 0.66
C ALA A 104 17.87 7.87 0.84
N PRO A 105 17.80 6.53 0.70
CA PRO A 105 18.99 5.69 0.72
C PRO A 105 19.98 5.98 -0.41
N LEU A 106 19.51 6.35 -1.60
CA LEU A 106 20.38 6.75 -2.72
C LEU A 106 21.15 8.02 -2.39
N TYR A 107 20.50 9.02 -1.80
CA TYR A 107 21.16 10.24 -1.35
C TYR A 107 22.16 10.00 -0.22
N ARG A 108 21.74 9.23 0.83
CA ARG A 108 22.58 8.97 2.01
C ARG A 108 23.72 7.97 1.74
N GLY A 109 23.56 7.07 0.76
CA GLY A 109 24.45 5.96 0.51
C GLY A 109 24.33 4.82 1.53
N GLY A 110 23.22 4.73 2.25
CA GLY A 110 22.94 3.72 3.27
C GLY A 110 21.50 3.80 3.76
N GLY A 111 21.16 3.01 4.79
CA GLY A 111 19.81 2.99 5.35
C GLY A 111 18.83 2.17 4.52
N LEU A 112 19.21 0.96 4.10
CA LEU A 112 18.43 0.08 3.22
C LEU A 112 17.24 -0.60 3.93
N PHE A 113 16.99 -0.34 5.20
CA PHE A 113 15.89 -0.96 5.94
C PHE A 113 14.53 -0.78 5.26
N MET A 114 14.19 0.47 4.93
CA MET A 114 12.89 0.77 4.29
C MET A 114 12.74 0.19 2.89
N PRO A 115 13.73 0.26 2.00
CA PRO A 115 13.70 -0.45 0.71
C PRO A 115 13.54 -1.96 0.85
N ILE A 116 14.24 -2.58 1.79
CA ILE A 116 14.15 -4.03 2.04
C ILE A 116 12.75 -4.37 2.57
N LEU A 117 12.25 -3.66 3.57
CA LEU A 117 10.91 -3.85 4.13
C LEU A 117 9.83 -3.72 3.05
N PHE A 118 9.93 -2.68 2.21
CA PHE A 118 9.04 -2.48 1.07
C PHE A 118 9.15 -3.64 0.07
N GLY A 119 10.36 -4.01 -0.33
CA GLY A 119 10.61 -5.10 -1.28
C GLY A 119 10.03 -6.42 -0.80
N VAL A 120 10.33 -6.83 0.44
CA VAL A 120 9.78 -8.04 1.06
C VAL A 120 8.26 -7.99 1.13
N SER A 121 7.69 -6.87 1.56
CA SER A 121 6.24 -6.70 1.63
C SER A 121 5.56 -6.86 0.26
N VAL A 122 6.17 -6.32 -0.80
CA VAL A 122 5.66 -6.47 -2.17
C VAL A 122 5.87 -7.89 -2.70
N LEU A 123 6.95 -8.57 -2.37
CA LEU A 123 7.15 -9.97 -2.76
C LEU A 123 6.13 -10.88 -2.10
N LEU A 124 5.74 -10.60 -0.85
CA LEU A 124 4.73 -11.37 -0.12
C LEU A 124 3.31 -11.09 -0.60
N ALA A 125 2.90 -9.83 -0.68
CA ALA A 125 1.50 -9.44 -0.95
C ALA A 125 1.27 -8.92 -2.38
N GLY A 126 2.31 -8.86 -3.22
CA GLY A 126 2.21 -8.23 -4.52
C GLY A 126 1.99 -6.72 -4.41
N ALA A 127 1.45 -6.14 -5.45
CA ALA A 127 1.10 -4.72 -5.48
C ALA A 127 -0.05 -4.34 -4.51
N ALA A 128 -0.58 -5.28 -3.72
CA ALA A 128 -1.56 -5.00 -2.66
C ALA A 128 -1.01 -4.07 -1.57
N TRP A 129 0.31 -3.98 -1.41
CA TRP A 129 0.94 -2.97 -0.59
C TRP A 129 0.41 -1.56 -0.92
N CYS A 130 0.29 -1.21 -2.21
CA CYS A 130 -0.19 0.10 -2.67
C CYS A 130 -1.67 0.37 -2.33
N SER A 131 -2.49 -0.65 -2.20
CA SER A 131 -3.94 -0.52 -1.98
C SER A 131 -4.40 -0.83 -0.55
N HIS A 132 -3.49 -1.21 0.34
CA HIS A 132 -3.82 -1.56 1.73
C HIS A 132 -2.90 -0.90 2.77
N LEU A 133 -1.63 -0.63 2.44
CA LEU A 133 -0.61 -0.18 3.39
C LEU A 133 0.00 1.19 3.07
N CYS A 134 -0.09 1.67 1.82
CA CYS A 134 0.46 2.96 1.45
C CYS A 134 -0.36 4.11 2.04
N TYR A 135 0.19 4.83 3.02
CA TYR A 135 -0.48 5.96 3.68
C TYR A 135 -0.90 7.10 2.74
N PHE A 136 -0.29 7.20 1.57
CA PHE A 136 -0.61 8.22 0.56
C PHE A 136 -1.72 7.79 -0.40
N GLY A 137 -1.69 6.52 -0.85
CA GLY A 137 -2.59 6.01 -1.88
C GLY A 137 -4.06 5.99 -1.49
N VAL A 138 -4.36 6.00 -0.19
CA VAL A 138 -5.75 6.03 0.29
C VAL A 138 -6.44 7.34 -0.09
N TRP A 139 -5.77 8.48 0.06
CA TRP A 139 -6.36 9.80 -0.24
C TRP A 139 -6.62 9.98 -1.72
N ASP A 140 -5.72 9.47 -2.57
CA ASP A 140 -5.90 9.39 -4.02
C ASP A 140 -7.13 8.55 -4.39
N THR A 141 -7.27 7.37 -3.77
CA THR A 141 -8.43 6.49 -3.95
C THR A 141 -9.73 7.12 -3.43
N VAL A 142 -9.68 7.82 -2.30
CA VAL A 142 -10.83 8.55 -1.74
C VAL A 142 -11.25 9.67 -2.68
N ALA A 143 -10.30 10.44 -3.20
CA ALA A 143 -10.59 11.49 -4.17
C ALA A 143 -11.27 10.95 -5.43
N ALA A 144 -10.87 9.75 -5.88
CA ALA A 144 -11.46 9.08 -7.03
C ALA A 144 -12.84 8.46 -6.76
N SER A 145 -13.26 8.27 -5.49
CA SER A 145 -14.43 7.43 -5.14
C SER A 145 -15.78 7.98 -5.57
N GLY A 146 -15.88 9.29 -5.80
CA GLY A 146 -17.14 9.97 -6.16
C GLY A 146 -17.60 9.75 -7.62
N ARG A 147 -16.81 9.08 -8.47
CA ARG A 147 -17.12 8.90 -9.90
C ARG A 147 -16.85 7.47 -10.37
N LYS A 148 -17.47 7.11 -11.49
CA LYS A 148 -17.13 5.87 -12.20
C LYS A 148 -15.69 5.97 -12.70
N ALA A 149 -14.91 4.88 -12.56
CA ALA A 149 -13.56 4.84 -13.05
C ALA A 149 -13.54 4.97 -14.58
N VAL A 150 -12.73 5.89 -15.09
CA VAL A 150 -12.42 6.03 -16.50
C VAL A 150 -11.01 5.51 -16.73
N PRO A 151 -10.77 4.75 -17.80
CA PRO A 151 -9.42 4.29 -18.14
C PRO A 151 -8.44 5.49 -18.20
N PRO A 152 -7.31 5.43 -17.49
CA PRO A 152 -6.36 6.54 -17.46
C PRO A 152 -5.72 6.73 -18.85
N PRO A 153 -5.53 7.98 -19.28
CA PRO A 153 -4.87 8.26 -20.56
C PRO A 153 -3.42 7.78 -20.57
N ARG A 154 -2.93 7.38 -21.74
CA ARG A 154 -1.59 6.78 -21.90
C ARG A 154 -0.44 7.69 -21.46
N TRP A 155 -0.61 9.02 -21.48
CA TRP A 155 0.41 9.94 -21.03
C TRP A 155 0.73 9.79 -19.53
N MET A 156 -0.23 9.35 -18.69
CA MET A 156 0.00 9.14 -17.27
C MET A 156 1.07 8.07 -17.01
N SER A 157 1.06 6.98 -17.75
CA SER A 157 2.10 5.94 -17.61
C SER A 157 3.48 6.42 -18.07
N ARG A 158 3.56 7.30 -19.08
CA ARG A 158 4.83 7.92 -19.52
C ARG A 158 5.33 8.88 -18.46
N LEU A 159 4.46 9.74 -17.93
CA LEU A 159 4.80 10.68 -16.87
C LEU A 159 5.34 9.96 -15.63
N ARG A 160 4.75 8.83 -15.27
CA ARG A 160 5.22 7.99 -14.15
C ARG A 160 6.66 7.46 -14.37
N LEU A 161 7.03 7.14 -15.60
CA LEU A 161 8.41 6.76 -15.94
C LEU A 161 9.38 7.94 -15.77
N VAL A 162 8.96 9.15 -16.15
CA VAL A 162 9.75 10.37 -15.93
C VAL A 162 9.97 10.59 -14.42
N PHE A 163 8.93 10.51 -13.60
CA PHE A 163 9.06 10.62 -12.14
C PHE A 163 9.92 9.52 -11.53
N PHE A 164 9.88 8.32 -12.08
CA PHE A 164 10.77 7.23 -11.66
C PHE A 164 12.23 7.58 -11.99
N GLY A 165 12.51 8.09 -13.18
CA GLY A 165 13.85 8.55 -13.57
C GLY A 165 14.33 9.69 -12.66
N LEU A 166 13.48 10.68 -12.39
CA LEU A 166 13.80 11.79 -11.47
C LEU A 166 14.07 11.31 -10.03
N MET A 167 13.28 10.34 -9.54
CA MET A 167 13.50 9.74 -8.21
C MET A 167 14.87 9.09 -8.08
N LEU A 168 15.44 8.56 -9.15
CA LEU A 168 16.79 7.98 -9.15
C LEU A 168 17.87 9.03 -9.40
N ALA A 169 17.67 9.90 -10.40
CA ALA A 169 18.67 10.85 -10.85
C ALA A 169 18.91 11.97 -9.82
N VAL A 170 17.84 12.58 -9.30
CA VAL A 170 17.96 13.75 -8.41
C VAL A 170 18.77 13.41 -7.14
N PRO A 171 18.45 12.36 -6.35
CA PRO A 171 19.24 12.04 -5.17
C PRO A 171 20.68 11.63 -5.50
N ALA A 172 20.91 10.96 -6.64
CA ALA A 172 22.26 10.62 -7.08
C ALA A 172 23.08 11.86 -7.40
N VAL A 173 22.53 12.82 -8.16
CA VAL A 173 23.20 14.10 -8.47
C VAL A 173 23.45 14.90 -7.21
N LEU A 174 22.49 15.05 -6.31
CA LEU A 174 22.65 15.76 -5.06
C LEU A 174 23.75 15.15 -4.18
N ARG A 175 23.86 13.82 -4.15
CA ARG A 175 24.93 13.13 -3.44
C ARG A 175 26.30 13.42 -4.07
N LEU A 176 26.42 13.27 -5.39
CA LEU A 176 27.67 13.48 -6.12
C LEU A 176 28.16 14.94 -6.06
N SER A 177 27.23 15.91 -6.02
CA SER A 177 27.56 17.33 -5.88
C SER A 177 27.84 17.76 -4.43
N GLY A 178 27.71 16.85 -3.45
CA GLY A 178 27.88 17.21 -2.03
C GLY A 178 26.82 18.18 -1.51
N ALA A 179 25.64 18.22 -2.14
CA ALA A 179 24.58 19.16 -1.77
C ALA A 179 24.14 18.93 -0.30
N PRO A 180 23.85 20.00 0.48
CA PRO A 180 23.46 19.89 1.86
C PRO A 180 22.09 19.20 2.02
N THR A 181 21.90 18.48 3.13
CA THR A 181 20.67 17.72 3.42
C THR A 181 19.40 18.57 3.34
N GLY A 182 19.46 19.86 3.72
CA GLY A 182 18.33 20.78 3.59
C GLY A 182 17.80 20.94 2.18
N VAL A 183 18.69 20.99 1.18
CA VAL A 183 18.32 21.06 -0.25
C VAL A 183 17.64 19.75 -0.69
N ALA A 184 18.19 18.59 -0.30
CA ALA A 184 17.61 17.31 -0.63
C ALA A 184 16.21 17.13 -0.01
N VAL A 185 16.03 17.56 1.25
CA VAL A 185 14.72 17.56 1.94
C VAL A 185 13.74 18.49 1.24
N ALA A 186 14.12 19.72 0.94
CA ALA A 186 13.27 20.71 0.28
C ALA A 186 12.79 20.22 -1.09
N LEU A 187 13.69 19.67 -1.92
CA LEU A 187 13.35 19.10 -3.22
C LEU A 187 12.46 17.85 -3.09
N GLY A 188 12.73 16.98 -2.13
CA GLY A 188 11.90 15.79 -1.88
C GLY A 188 10.47 16.15 -1.47
N LEU A 189 10.31 17.15 -0.60
CA LEU A 189 9.00 17.68 -0.22
C LEU A 189 8.31 18.38 -1.39
N ALA A 190 9.01 19.22 -2.13
CA ALA A 190 8.46 19.94 -3.28
C ALA A 190 7.93 18.96 -4.33
N LEU A 191 8.74 17.98 -4.75
CA LEU A 191 8.34 17.00 -5.76
C LEU A 191 7.21 16.07 -5.27
N GLY A 192 7.16 15.76 -3.97
CA GLY A 192 6.15 14.87 -3.43
C GLY A 192 4.83 15.55 -3.07
N LEU A 193 4.88 16.75 -2.50
CA LEU A 193 3.71 17.44 -1.97
C LEU A 193 3.06 18.41 -2.95
N LEU A 194 3.83 19.15 -3.77
CA LEU A 194 3.27 20.13 -4.72
C LEU A 194 2.43 19.45 -5.81
N LEU A 195 2.77 18.22 -6.19
CA LEU A 195 2.01 17.46 -7.19
C LEU A 195 0.75 16.80 -6.62
N LEU A 196 0.60 16.76 -5.29
CA LEU A 196 -0.55 16.12 -4.65
C LEU A 196 -1.88 16.82 -4.97
N PRO A 197 -2.04 18.16 -4.85
CA PRO A 197 -3.28 18.83 -5.18
C PRO A 197 -3.71 18.61 -6.63
N VAL A 198 -2.77 18.70 -7.58
CA VAL A 198 -3.04 18.48 -9.01
C VAL A 198 -3.52 17.03 -9.24
N ALA A 199 -2.83 16.07 -8.65
CA ALA A 199 -3.19 14.67 -8.77
C ALA A 199 -4.55 14.37 -8.14
N VAL A 200 -4.89 14.97 -6.99
CA VAL A 200 -6.20 14.84 -6.34
C VAL A 200 -7.32 15.40 -7.22
N LEU A 201 -7.11 16.56 -7.84
CA LEU A 201 -8.06 17.14 -8.80
C LEU A 201 -8.28 16.25 -10.02
N LEU A 202 -7.20 15.71 -10.58
CA LEU A 202 -7.27 14.74 -11.68
C LEU A 202 -7.98 13.45 -11.25
N SER A 203 -7.72 12.96 -10.04
CA SER A 203 -8.38 11.76 -9.51
C SER A 203 -9.89 11.96 -9.35
N ARG A 204 -10.31 13.14 -8.89
CA ARG A 204 -11.72 13.51 -8.86
C ARG A 204 -12.34 13.60 -10.26
N ARG A 205 -11.58 14.08 -11.25
CA ARG A 205 -12.07 14.21 -12.63
C ARG A 205 -12.23 12.87 -13.33
N TYR A 206 -11.22 12.00 -13.20
CA TYR A 206 -11.19 10.70 -13.91
C TYR A 206 -11.81 9.55 -13.11
N GLY A 207 -12.10 9.72 -11.82
CA GLY A 207 -12.54 8.60 -10.98
C GLY A 207 -11.50 7.49 -10.84
N SER A 208 -10.23 7.79 -11.13
CA SER A 208 -9.08 6.88 -11.08
C SER A 208 -7.99 7.44 -10.18
N ALA A 209 -7.15 6.59 -9.60
CA ALA A 209 -6.09 6.97 -8.67
C ALA A 209 -4.90 7.62 -9.44
N CYS A 210 -5.05 8.89 -9.83
CA CYS A 210 -4.14 9.56 -10.76
C CYS A 210 -2.76 9.82 -10.15
N TYR A 211 -2.65 10.08 -8.84
CA TYR A 211 -1.35 10.17 -8.18
C TYR A 211 -0.57 8.86 -8.31
N CYS A 212 -1.22 7.75 -7.98
CA CYS A 212 -0.63 6.42 -8.08
C CYS A 212 -0.26 6.03 -9.52
N LEU A 213 -1.02 6.52 -10.50
CA LEU A 213 -0.88 6.15 -11.91
C LEU A 213 0.10 7.05 -12.69
N ALA A 214 0.23 8.32 -12.31
CA ALA A 214 1.00 9.31 -13.07
C ALA A 214 2.23 9.82 -12.32
N VAL A 215 2.19 9.92 -10.99
CA VAL A 215 3.23 10.58 -10.20
C VAL A 215 4.05 9.59 -9.38
N CYS A 216 3.41 8.60 -8.75
CA CYS A 216 4.09 7.75 -7.77
C CYS A 216 5.06 6.76 -8.42
N PRO A 217 6.39 6.95 -8.28
CA PRO A 217 7.38 6.03 -8.85
C PRO A 217 7.40 4.68 -8.11
N LEU A 218 7.14 4.70 -6.80
CA LEU A 218 7.16 3.50 -5.97
C LEU A 218 6.08 2.48 -6.40
N GLY A 219 4.92 2.97 -6.86
CA GLY A 219 3.89 2.11 -7.41
C GLY A 219 4.31 1.42 -8.72
N LEU A 220 5.24 1.99 -9.50
CA LEU A 220 5.84 1.32 -10.65
C LEU A 220 6.72 0.15 -10.21
N VAL A 221 7.57 0.39 -9.20
CA VAL A 221 8.41 -0.66 -8.60
C VAL A 221 7.55 -1.78 -8.01
N ALA A 222 6.49 -1.43 -7.28
CA ALA A 222 5.55 -2.40 -6.73
C ALA A 222 4.87 -3.24 -7.82
N ASN A 223 4.53 -2.64 -8.97
CA ASN A 223 3.96 -3.36 -10.09
C ASN A 223 4.97 -4.30 -10.76
N TRP A 224 6.25 -3.93 -10.84
CA TRP A 224 7.30 -4.78 -11.41
C TRP A 224 7.64 -5.94 -10.49
N LEU A 225 7.94 -5.67 -9.22
CA LEU A 225 8.20 -6.71 -8.21
C LEU A 225 6.96 -7.58 -7.98
N GLY A 226 5.77 -6.99 -8.02
CA GLY A 226 4.50 -7.70 -7.91
C GLY A 226 4.30 -8.78 -8.98
N LYS A 227 5.02 -8.74 -10.11
CA LYS A 227 5.02 -9.83 -11.11
C LYS A 227 5.68 -11.12 -10.60
N ILE A 228 6.56 -11.03 -9.62
CA ILE A 228 7.21 -12.18 -9.00
C ILE A 228 6.36 -12.72 -7.84
N ALA A 229 5.58 -11.85 -7.17
CA ALA A 229 4.70 -12.25 -6.08
C ALA A 229 3.72 -13.36 -6.51
N PRO A 230 3.29 -14.24 -5.60
CA PRO A 230 2.50 -15.42 -5.96
C PRO A 230 1.04 -15.09 -6.34
N TRP A 231 0.53 -13.95 -5.91
CA TRP A 231 -0.89 -13.60 -6.03
C TRP A 231 -1.23 -12.95 -7.37
N ARG A 232 -2.36 -13.38 -7.96
CA ARG A 232 -2.91 -12.81 -9.21
C ARG A 232 -4.43 -12.75 -9.12
N ILE A 233 -5.04 -11.83 -9.88
CA ILE A 233 -6.45 -11.91 -10.23
C ILE A 233 -6.54 -12.51 -11.63
N ARG A 234 -7.43 -13.46 -11.81
CA ARG A 234 -7.70 -14.14 -13.09
C ARG A 234 -9.18 -14.19 -13.38
N ARG A 235 -9.51 -14.17 -14.64
CA ARG A 235 -10.85 -14.47 -15.13
C ARG A 235 -11.10 -15.97 -14.99
N THR A 236 -12.30 -16.34 -14.58
CA THR A 236 -12.80 -17.71 -14.58
C THR A 236 -13.76 -17.94 -15.72
N ASP A 237 -14.12 -19.18 -15.98
CA ASP A 237 -15.09 -19.54 -17.03
C ASP A 237 -16.51 -19.05 -16.72
N ALA A 238 -16.81 -18.73 -15.46
CA ALA A 238 -18.08 -18.13 -15.04
C ALA A 238 -18.24 -16.65 -15.45
N CYS A 239 -17.29 -16.07 -16.21
CA CYS A 239 -17.32 -14.67 -16.60
C CYS A 239 -18.36 -14.41 -17.70
N MET A 240 -19.41 -13.66 -17.36
CA MET A 240 -20.49 -13.27 -18.29
C MET A 240 -20.17 -12.01 -19.12
N HIS A 241 -18.94 -11.49 -19.08
CA HIS A 241 -18.52 -10.27 -19.78
C HIS A 241 -19.40 -9.02 -19.54
N CYS A 242 -20.03 -8.89 -18.36
CA CYS A 242 -20.92 -7.77 -18.02
C CYS A 242 -20.18 -6.44 -17.75
N LEU A 243 -18.85 -6.44 -17.73
CA LEU A 243 -17.97 -5.28 -17.58
C LEU A 243 -18.14 -4.47 -16.25
N ALA A 244 -18.88 -4.97 -15.28
CA ALA A 244 -19.10 -4.30 -13.99
C ALA A 244 -17.76 -4.08 -13.25
N CYS A 245 -16.84 -5.03 -13.32
CA CYS A 245 -15.52 -4.98 -12.70
C CYS A 245 -14.63 -3.83 -13.25
N ILE A 246 -14.82 -3.43 -14.51
CA ILE A 246 -14.07 -2.31 -15.12
C ILE A 246 -14.47 -0.98 -14.50
N ARG A 247 -15.76 -0.78 -14.21
CA ARG A 247 -16.31 0.48 -13.67
C ARG A 247 -15.82 0.81 -12.27
N VAL A 248 -15.35 -0.19 -11.52
CA VAL A 248 -14.82 -0.01 -10.16
C VAL A 248 -13.31 -0.02 -10.09
N CYS A 249 -12.62 -0.32 -11.20
CA CYS A 249 -11.17 -0.44 -11.24
C CYS A 249 -10.49 0.93 -11.23
N ARG A 250 -10.21 1.48 -10.04
CA ARG A 250 -9.58 2.79 -9.84
C ARG A 250 -8.16 2.90 -10.40
N TYR A 251 -7.53 1.77 -10.71
CA TYR A 251 -6.15 1.71 -11.22
C TYR A 251 -6.10 1.47 -12.73
N GLY A 252 -7.25 1.45 -13.42
CA GLY A 252 -7.32 1.25 -14.87
C GLY A 252 -6.72 -0.06 -15.35
N ALA A 253 -6.59 -1.04 -14.46
CA ALA A 253 -5.96 -2.32 -14.78
C ALA A 253 -6.88 -3.28 -15.52
N LEU A 254 -8.20 -3.06 -15.46
CA LEU A 254 -9.20 -3.83 -16.19
C LEU A 254 -9.73 -3.01 -17.35
N THR A 255 -9.62 -3.56 -18.55
CA THR A 255 -10.22 -3.08 -19.79
C THR A 255 -10.92 -4.25 -20.48
N PRO A 256 -11.81 -4.03 -21.48
CA PRO A 256 -12.43 -5.12 -22.22
C PRO A 256 -11.41 -6.08 -22.82
N GLU A 257 -10.29 -5.56 -23.37
CA GLU A 257 -9.22 -6.34 -23.98
C GLU A 257 -8.51 -7.20 -22.93
N ARG A 258 -8.16 -6.60 -21.77
CA ARG A 258 -7.52 -7.32 -20.65
C ARG A 258 -8.43 -8.39 -20.07
N LEU A 259 -9.74 -8.14 -20.04
CA LEU A 259 -10.70 -9.13 -19.58
C LEU A 259 -10.79 -10.31 -20.56
N LYS A 260 -10.69 -10.06 -21.88
CA LYS A 260 -10.56 -11.12 -22.90
C LYS A 260 -9.28 -11.93 -22.74
N GLU A 261 -8.14 -11.29 -22.41
CA GLU A 261 -6.87 -11.96 -22.11
C GLU A 261 -6.93 -12.79 -20.79
N GLY A 262 -8.01 -12.70 -20.02
CA GLY A 262 -8.19 -13.43 -18.78
C GLY A 262 -7.41 -12.89 -17.56
N ARG A 263 -6.81 -11.69 -17.67
CA ARG A 263 -5.98 -11.10 -16.60
C ARG A 263 -6.04 -9.57 -16.61
N PRO A 264 -5.94 -8.91 -15.43
CA PRO A 264 -5.74 -7.49 -15.36
C PRO A 264 -4.39 -7.06 -15.96
N GLY A 265 -4.32 -5.80 -16.37
CA GLY A 265 -3.06 -5.17 -16.77
C GLY A 265 -2.08 -4.96 -15.61
N PRO A 266 -0.85 -4.49 -15.93
CA PRO A 266 0.25 -4.36 -14.95
C PRO A 266 -0.03 -3.38 -13.81
N GLY A 267 -1.02 -2.50 -13.94
CA GLY A 267 -1.44 -1.57 -12.89
C GLY A 267 -2.31 -2.20 -11.78
N CYS A 268 -2.58 -3.50 -11.83
CA CYS A 268 -3.42 -4.16 -10.83
C CYS A 268 -2.76 -4.17 -9.46
N THR A 269 -3.41 -3.55 -8.49
CA THR A 269 -2.97 -3.48 -7.08
C THR A 269 -3.57 -4.55 -6.19
N LEU A 270 -4.22 -5.56 -6.74
CA LEU A 270 -4.87 -6.64 -5.98
C LEU A 270 -5.86 -6.13 -4.89
N CYS A 271 -6.48 -4.98 -5.10
CA CYS A 271 -7.42 -4.37 -4.15
C CYS A 271 -8.72 -5.18 -3.95
N ARG A 272 -9.04 -6.07 -4.88
CA ARG A 272 -10.21 -6.97 -4.91
C ARG A 272 -11.57 -6.28 -5.07
N ASP A 273 -11.63 -4.96 -5.31
CA ASP A 273 -12.90 -4.25 -5.54
C ASP A 273 -13.68 -4.80 -6.76
N CYS A 274 -12.97 -5.35 -7.75
CA CYS A 274 -13.58 -6.00 -8.89
C CYS A 274 -14.25 -7.34 -8.56
N LEU A 275 -13.79 -8.03 -7.50
CA LEU A 275 -14.39 -9.28 -7.03
C LEU A 275 -15.72 -9.03 -6.32
N SER A 276 -15.83 -7.92 -5.56
CA SER A 276 -17.05 -7.58 -4.81
C SER A 276 -18.25 -7.30 -5.71
N VAL A 277 -18.03 -6.75 -6.91
CA VAL A 277 -19.10 -6.47 -7.87
C VAL A 277 -19.36 -7.62 -8.84
N CYS A 278 -18.56 -8.69 -8.78
CA CYS A 278 -18.66 -9.83 -9.68
C CYS A 278 -19.61 -10.89 -9.12
N ARG A 279 -20.90 -10.72 -9.34
CA ARG A 279 -21.96 -11.62 -8.84
C ARG A 279 -21.85 -13.06 -9.34
N HIS A 280 -21.26 -13.27 -10.52
CA HIS A 280 -21.15 -14.59 -11.15
C HIS A 280 -19.85 -15.34 -10.83
N GLY A 281 -18.99 -14.79 -9.96
CA GLY A 281 -17.71 -15.43 -9.66
C GLY A 281 -16.72 -15.43 -10.83
N GLY A 282 -16.94 -14.55 -11.83
CA GLY A 282 -16.14 -14.47 -13.06
C GLY A 282 -14.71 -13.94 -12.86
N LEU A 283 -14.33 -13.59 -11.64
CA LEU A 283 -12.97 -13.22 -11.23
C LEU A 283 -12.59 -13.94 -9.93
N ALA A 284 -11.35 -14.40 -9.84
CA ALA A 284 -10.83 -15.05 -8.65
C ALA A 284 -9.40 -14.59 -8.33
N VAL A 285 -9.04 -14.63 -7.05
CA VAL A 285 -7.64 -14.57 -6.61
C VAL A 285 -7.02 -15.94 -6.84
N THR A 286 -5.84 -15.95 -7.43
CA THR A 286 -5.10 -17.18 -7.75
C THR A 286 -3.72 -17.13 -7.11
N LEU A 287 -3.18 -18.31 -6.82
CA LEU A 287 -1.82 -18.50 -6.35
C LEU A 287 -0.99 -19.05 -7.51
N TYR A 288 0.08 -18.35 -7.91
CA TYR A 288 0.88 -18.66 -9.12
C TYR A 288 0.04 -18.89 -10.39
N GLY A 289 -1.09 -18.19 -10.52
CA GLY A 289 -1.99 -18.30 -11.68
C GLY A 289 -2.96 -19.48 -11.66
N LYS A 290 -2.88 -20.34 -10.64
CA LYS A 290 -3.81 -21.47 -10.44
C LYS A 290 -4.89 -21.11 -9.41
N THR A 291 -6.13 -21.51 -9.67
CA THR A 291 -7.24 -21.35 -8.72
C THR A 291 -7.19 -22.48 -7.69
N TYR A 292 -6.97 -22.11 -6.45
CA TYR A 292 -7.13 -22.99 -5.31
C TYR A 292 -8.27 -22.47 -4.44
N GLY A 293 -9.08 -23.35 -3.88
CA GLY A 293 -10.21 -22.95 -3.03
C GLY A 293 -9.83 -22.07 -1.83
N ALA A 294 -8.60 -22.25 -1.32
CA ALA A 294 -8.06 -21.46 -0.21
C ALA A 294 -7.27 -20.19 -0.64
N ALA A 295 -7.04 -19.95 -1.94
CA ALA A 295 -6.16 -18.87 -2.39
C ALA A 295 -6.64 -17.50 -1.92
N GLU A 296 -7.92 -17.17 -2.10
CA GLU A 296 -8.47 -15.88 -1.66
C GLU A 296 -8.42 -15.76 -0.14
N SER A 297 -8.75 -16.82 0.59
CA SER A 297 -8.72 -16.85 2.06
C SER A 297 -7.32 -16.65 2.61
N SER A 298 -6.32 -17.32 2.03
CA SER A 298 -4.91 -17.16 2.42
C SER A 298 -4.40 -15.76 2.13
N PHE A 299 -4.79 -15.18 1.00
CA PHE A 299 -4.45 -13.80 0.65
C PHE A 299 -5.06 -12.79 1.63
N VAL A 300 -6.32 -12.99 2.03
CA VAL A 300 -6.99 -12.15 3.04
C VAL A 300 -6.31 -12.25 4.39
N VAL A 301 -5.95 -13.45 4.82
CA VAL A 301 -5.20 -13.67 6.08
C VAL A 301 -3.87 -12.94 6.04
N LEU A 302 -3.10 -13.09 4.97
CA LEU A 302 -1.83 -12.39 4.78
C LEU A 302 -1.99 -10.87 4.86
N LEU A 303 -2.96 -10.30 4.15
CA LEU A 303 -3.22 -8.84 4.18
C LEU A 303 -3.62 -8.36 5.57
N SER A 304 -4.43 -9.14 6.29
CA SER A 304 -4.90 -8.81 7.64
C SER A 304 -3.74 -8.81 8.63
N ILE A 305 -2.86 -9.80 8.55
CA ILE A 305 -1.65 -9.88 9.37
C ILE A 305 -0.73 -8.70 9.05
N MET A 306 -0.41 -8.48 7.78
CA MET A 306 0.48 -7.40 7.37
C MET A 306 -0.05 -6.03 7.81
N HIS A 307 -1.33 -5.74 7.54
CA HIS A 307 -1.94 -4.48 7.99
C HIS A 307 -1.81 -4.30 9.49
N THR A 308 -2.12 -5.34 10.26
CA THR A 308 -2.08 -5.28 11.73
C THR A 308 -0.66 -5.12 12.26
N VAL A 309 0.29 -5.88 11.72
CA VAL A 309 1.72 -5.76 12.10
C VAL A 309 2.24 -4.35 11.80
N PHE A 310 1.97 -3.83 10.60
CA PHE A 310 2.39 -2.46 10.26
C PHE A 310 1.73 -1.41 11.15
N LEU A 311 0.45 -1.59 11.53
CA LEU A 311 -0.25 -0.69 12.44
C LEU A 311 0.32 -0.77 13.87
N ALA A 312 0.62 -1.97 14.37
CA ALA A 312 1.13 -2.21 15.72
C ALA A 312 2.55 -1.64 15.93
N VAL A 313 3.37 -1.67 14.89
CA VAL A 313 4.75 -1.15 14.89
C VAL A 313 4.86 0.18 14.14
N ALA A 314 3.73 0.81 13.80
CA ALA A 314 3.71 2.05 13.03
C ALA A 314 4.54 3.14 13.71
N ARG A 315 5.58 3.59 13.01
CA ARG A 315 6.46 4.70 13.38
C ARG A 315 6.64 5.60 12.16
N VAL A 316 6.74 6.86 12.41
CA VAL A 316 7.03 7.87 11.38
C VAL A 316 8.48 8.27 11.43
#